data_d961a5ad3e49f3eb02fe27d309555a8e
#
_entry.id   d961a5ad3e49f3eb02fe27d309555a8e
#
_cell.length_a   1.000
_cell.length_b   1.000
_cell.length_c   1.000
_cell.angle_alpha   90.00
_cell.angle_beta   90.00
_cell.angle_gamma   90.00
#
_symmetry.space_group_name_H-M   'P 1'
#
loop_
_entity.id
_entity.type
_entity.pdbx_description
1 polymer ?
#
loop_
_entity_poly.entity_id
_entity_poly.type
_entity_poly.pdbx_seq_one_letter_code
_entity_poly.pdbx_strand_id
1 'polypeptide(L)'
;MNEFRERYMSRPTTLLELLAVGLDAEPAIGAPGSTDLTHAGLRSAVAETAAALRAGGLTPADRVAIILPNGPEMAVVFLAVASTATAAPLNPGYKPEEVEFYLTDLGARALIVHDGGDSPAAEVARRLGVAVLPLRPTPEVGAGRFVLDTRALAGPPSDGLPGADDTALVLHTSGTTSRPKIVPLSQRNLAASAANIRASLALTKADRGLNIMPLFHIHGLIAAVLAPLSAGGSVVCTQGFNALRFFGQMEAARPTWYTAVPTMHQAILGRARQNAAVIAACPLRFIRSSSASLPPQVLAELEAAFGAPVVEAYGMTEAAHQMACNPLPPGARKPGSVGLAAGPRVAILDDAGEVAAPGAIGEIVIRGDNVTAGYENNPKANAEAFTNGWFR
;
A
#
# COMPACT_ATOMS: atom_id res chain seq x y z
N MET A 1 13.73 -4.42 32.48
CA MET A 1 13.87 -3.02 32.07
C MET A 1 13.59 -2.80 30.57
N ASN A 2 13.72 -3.82 29.71
CA ASN A 2 13.34 -3.73 28.27
C ASN A 2 11.83 -3.84 28.00
N GLU A 3 11.10 -4.69 28.73
CA GLU A 3 9.64 -4.82 28.55
C GLU A 3 8.83 -3.57 28.95
N PHE A 4 9.38 -2.74 29.86
CA PHE A 4 8.75 -1.47 30.24
C PHE A 4 8.91 -0.38 29.17
N ARG A 5 9.98 -0.40 28.36
CA ARG A 5 10.19 0.55 27.26
C ARG A 5 9.29 0.28 26.06
N GLU A 6 9.00 -0.99 25.74
CA GLU A 6 8.10 -1.34 24.62
C GLU A 6 6.63 -0.99 24.88
N ARG A 7 6.22 -0.91 26.15
CA ARG A 7 4.84 -0.53 26.53
C ARG A 7 4.56 0.98 26.48
N TYR A 8 5.58 1.83 26.45
CA TYR A 8 5.44 3.30 26.50
C TYR A 8 5.85 4.03 25.22
N MET A 9 6.35 3.37 24.20
CA MET A 9 6.42 3.98 22.88
C MET A 9 5.02 3.96 22.28
N SER A 10 4.37 5.12 22.22
CA SER A 10 3.10 5.30 21.52
C SER A 10 3.23 4.71 20.11
N ARG A 11 2.22 3.93 19.68
CA ARG A 11 2.21 3.41 18.31
C ARG A 11 2.33 4.58 17.34
N PRO A 12 3.13 4.47 16.25
CA PRO A 12 3.16 5.49 15.22
C PRO A 12 1.74 5.82 14.76
N THR A 13 1.43 7.10 14.66
CA THR A 13 0.12 7.59 14.20
C THR A 13 0.23 8.33 12.87
N THR A 14 1.46 8.63 12.44
CA THR A 14 1.77 9.26 11.16
C THR A 14 2.78 8.46 10.36
N LEU A 15 2.84 8.70 9.04
CA LEU A 15 3.83 8.04 8.18
C LEU A 15 5.26 8.46 8.54
N LEU A 16 5.49 9.70 8.93
CA LEU A 16 6.82 10.17 9.36
C LEU A 16 7.31 9.42 10.59
N GLU A 17 6.44 9.21 11.58
CA GLU A 17 6.76 8.40 12.77
C GLU A 17 7.02 6.94 12.38
N LEU A 18 6.27 6.38 11.45
CA LEU A 18 6.45 5.02 10.94
C LEU A 18 7.82 4.87 10.26
N LEU A 19 8.22 5.81 9.41
CA LEU A 19 9.50 5.78 8.69
C LEU A 19 10.72 5.99 9.60
N ALA A 20 10.52 6.49 10.82
CA ALA A 20 11.60 6.66 11.81
C ALA A 20 12.11 5.34 12.41
N VAL A 21 11.40 4.21 12.22
CA VAL A 21 11.73 2.92 12.85
C VAL A 21 12.99 2.26 12.29
N GLY A 22 13.25 2.41 10.98
CA GLY A 22 14.37 1.74 10.31
C GLY A 22 15.74 2.32 10.70
N LEU A 23 16.75 1.44 10.81
CA LEU A 23 18.14 1.85 11.08
C LEU A 23 18.75 2.51 9.84
N ASP A 24 19.51 3.59 10.05
CA ASP A 24 20.03 4.49 9.01
C ASP A 24 20.70 3.76 7.84
N ALA A 25 21.60 2.84 8.13
CA ALA A 25 22.41 2.15 7.12
C ALA A 25 21.73 0.95 6.47
N GLU A 26 20.60 0.47 7.03
CA GLU A 26 19.91 -0.71 6.51
C GLU A 26 19.11 -0.37 5.23
N PRO A 27 18.95 -1.34 4.31
CA PRO A 27 18.12 -1.17 3.12
C PRO A 27 16.65 -0.86 3.47
N ALA A 28 16.02 0.02 2.72
CA ALA A 28 14.60 0.35 2.83
C ALA A 28 13.84 0.06 1.54
N ILE A 29 14.26 0.67 0.42
CA ILE A 29 13.62 0.51 -0.89
C ILE A 29 14.66 0.09 -1.91
N GLY A 30 14.37 -0.99 -2.64
CA GLY A 30 15.20 -1.49 -3.73
C GLY A 30 14.45 -1.63 -5.04
N ALA A 31 15.21 -1.91 -6.09
CA ALA A 31 14.72 -2.39 -7.37
C ALA A 31 15.63 -3.53 -7.87
N PRO A 32 15.11 -4.48 -8.66
CA PRO A 32 15.95 -5.56 -9.19
C PRO A 32 17.17 -5.02 -9.96
N GLY A 33 18.38 -5.40 -9.52
CA GLY A 33 19.62 -4.98 -10.16
C GLY A 33 20.09 -3.56 -9.88
N SER A 34 19.45 -2.84 -8.94
CA SER A 34 19.84 -1.49 -8.53
C SER A 34 20.40 -1.47 -7.12
N THR A 35 21.18 -0.44 -6.79
CA THR A 35 21.60 -0.16 -5.40
C THR A 35 20.39 0.25 -4.58
N ASP A 36 20.22 -0.39 -3.42
CA ASP A 36 19.13 -0.09 -2.50
C ASP A 36 19.25 1.32 -1.90
N LEU A 37 18.12 1.98 -1.75
CA LEU A 37 17.98 3.17 -0.93
C LEU A 37 17.93 2.73 0.54
N THR A 38 18.81 3.30 1.38
CA THR A 38 18.81 3.02 2.82
C THR A 38 17.65 3.74 3.54
N HIS A 39 17.38 3.36 4.80
CA HIS A 39 16.38 4.08 5.61
C HIS A 39 16.73 5.56 5.81
N ALA A 40 18.00 5.91 6.03
CA ALA A 40 18.42 7.31 6.06
C ALA A 40 18.18 8.01 4.72
N GLY A 41 18.55 7.35 3.62
CA GLY A 41 18.32 7.85 2.27
C GLY A 41 16.82 8.03 1.94
N LEU A 42 15.97 7.10 2.38
CA LEU A 42 14.52 7.21 2.24
C LEU A 42 13.95 8.41 3.01
N ARG A 43 14.35 8.57 4.28
CA ARG A 43 13.92 9.73 5.08
C ARG A 43 14.36 11.05 4.46
N SER A 44 15.61 11.13 3.95
CA SER A 44 16.09 12.32 3.23
C SER A 44 15.25 12.60 1.98
N ALA A 45 15.02 11.60 1.12
CA ALA A 45 14.24 11.75 -0.10
C ALA A 45 12.79 12.18 0.18
N VAL A 46 12.17 11.60 1.21
CA VAL A 46 10.82 11.97 1.67
C VAL A 46 10.83 13.41 2.18
N ALA A 47 11.78 13.79 3.04
CA ALA A 47 11.85 15.12 3.61
C ALA A 47 12.14 16.21 2.57
N GLU A 48 13.07 15.96 1.63
CA GLU A 48 13.40 16.86 0.52
C GLU A 48 12.21 17.10 -0.40
N THR A 49 11.53 16.00 -0.81
CA THR A 49 10.33 16.09 -1.67
C THR A 49 9.20 16.81 -0.94
N ALA A 50 8.94 16.46 0.33
CA ALA A 50 7.95 17.11 1.16
C ALA A 50 8.21 18.61 1.33
N ALA A 51 9.47 19.00 1.54
CA ALA A 51 9.86 20.40 1.63
C ALA A 51 9.62 21.16 0.30
N ALA A 52 9.96 20.56 -0.84
CA ALA A 52 9.72 21.16 -2.14
C ALA A 52 8.21 21.35 -2.44
N LEU A 53 7.38 20.38 -2.06
CA LEU A 53 5.92 20.48 -2.22
C LEU A 53 5.33 21.58 -1.31
N ARG A 54 5.76 21.67 -0.06
CA ARG A 54 5.33 22.74 0.86
C ARG A 54 5.84 24.12 0.44
N ALA A 55 7.07 24.21 -0.07
CA ALA A 55 7.60 25.47 -0.63
C ALA A 55 6.75 25.98 -1.80
N GLY A 56 6.13 25.08 -2.57
CA GLY A 56 5.14 25.38 -3.62
C GLY A 56 3.73 25.65 -3.09
N GLY A 57 3.52 25.62 -1.77
CA GLY A 57 2.27 25.99 -1.11
C GLY A 57 1.28 24.82 -0.95
N LEU A 58 1.72 23.56 -1.06
CA LEU A 58 0.84 22.43 -0.72
C LEU A 58 0.69 22.29 0.80
N THR A 59 -0.51 21.98 1.22
CA THR A 59 -0.94 21.78 2.62
C THR A 59 -1.45 20.35 2.83
N PRO A 60 -1.63 19.87 4.07
CA PRO A 60 -2.23 18.56 4.33
C PRO A 60 -3.63 18.35 3.70
N ALA A 61 -4.40 19.43 3.50
CA ALA A 61 -5.72 19.35 2.89
C ALA A 61 -5.70 19.22 1.36
N ASP A 62 -4.57 19.53 0.71
CA ASP A 62 -4.46 19.47 -0.74
C ASP A 62 -4.29 18.03 -1.24
N ARG A 63 -4.84 17.72 -2.40
CA ARG A 63 -4.73 16.41 -3.04
C ARG A 63 -3.77 16.45 -4.20
N VAL A 64 -2.85 15.51 -4.19
CA VAL A 64 -1.87 15.31 -5.25
C VAL A 64 -2.14 13.98 -5.94
N ALA A 65 -2.62 14.04 -7.17
CA ALA A 65 -2.75 12.85 -8.01
C ALA A 65 -1.36 12.36 -8.44
N ILE A 66 -1.20 11.04 -8.51
CA ILE A 66 0.08 10.42 -8.88
C ILE A 66 -0.20 9.41 -9.99
N ILE A 67 0.34 9.66 -11.18
CA ILE A 67 0.28 8.74 -12.34
C ILE A 67 1.71 8.41 -12.75
N LEU A 68 2.27 7.39 -12.11
CA LEU A 68 3.62 6.90 -12.36
C LEU A 68 3.59 5.40 -12.64
N PRO A 69 4.56 4.89 -13.43
CA PRO A 69 4.78 3.45 -13.50
C PRO A 69 5.06 2.86 -12.12
N ASN A 70 4.75 1.57 -11.94
CA ASN A 70 5.21 0.85 -10.76
C ASN A 70 6.75 0.90 -10.68
N GLY A 71 7.25 1.02 -9.46
CA GLY A 71 8.69 1.07 -9.22
C GLY A 71 9.03 1.70 -7.89
N PRO A 72 10.32 1.78 -7.57
CA PRO A 72 10.78 2.38 -6.32
C PRO A 72 10.47 3.88 -6.24
N GLU A 73 10.48 4.60 -7.36
CA GLU A 73 10.14 6.04 -7.41
C GLU A 73 8.68 6.27 -7.01
N MET A 74 7.76 5.44 -7.52
CA MET A 74 6.34 5.50 -7.14
C MET A 74 6.15 5.27 -5.64
N ALA A 75 6.89 4.32 -5.07
CA ALA A 75 6.84 4.05 -3.63
C ALA A 75 7.34 5.26 -2.80
N VAL A 76 8.48 5.85 -3.17
CA VAL A 76 9.04 7.02 -2.48
C VAL A 76 8.15 8.25 -2.64
N VAL A 77 7.61 8.50 -3.84
CA VAL A 77 6.67 9.61 -4.10
C VAL A 77 5.41 9.46 -3.27
N PHE A 78 4.82 8.26 -3.22
CA PHE A 78 3.67 8.00 -2.36
C PHE A 78 3.96 8.39 -0.90
N LEU A 79 5.09 7.94 -0.36
CA LEU A 79 5.48 8.24 1.01
C LEU A 79 5.70 9.75 1.23
N ALA A 80 6.34 10.43 0.30
CA ALA A 80 6.62 11.87 0.40
C ALA A 80 5.36 12.71 0.31
N VAL A 81 4.48 12.42 -0.66
CA VAL A 81 3.20 13.12 -0.81
C VAL A 81 2.32 12.87 0.42
N ALA A 82 2.14 11.60 0.83
CA ALA A 82 1.31 11.26 1.97
C ALA A 82 1.85 11.80 3.31
N SER A 83 3.13 12.17 3.37
CA SER A 83 3.75 12.86 4.54
C SER A 83 3.61 14.39 4.49
N THR A 84 2.91 14.94 3.50
CA THR A 84 2.81 16.39 3.27
C THR A 84 1.40 16.83 2.96
N ALA A 85 0.73 16.08 2.11
CA ALA A 85 -0.57 16.33 1.54
C ALA A 85 -1.33 15.00 1.43
N THR A 86 -2.48 14.99 0.79
CA THR A 86 -3.22 13.77 0.50
C THR A 86 -2.74 13.16 -0.81
N ALA A 87 -2.17 11.96 -0.76
CA ALA A 87 -1.79 11.20 -1.96
C ALA A 87 -3.03 10.58 -2.62
N ALA A 88 -3.12 10.69 -3.95
CA ALA A 88 -4.16 10.06 -4.76
C ALA A 88 -3.54 9.30 -5.94
N PRO A 89 -2.99 8.09 -5.71
CA PRO A 89 -2.43 7.26 -6.77
C PRO A 89 -3.51 6.80 -7.75
N LEU A 90 -3.28 7.01 -9.04
CA LEU A 90 -4.18 6.63 -10.12
C LEU A 90 -3.51 5.61 -11.04
N ASN A 91 -4.33 4.79 -11.69
CA ASN A 91 -3.84 3.79 -12.63
C ASN A 91 -3.18 4.48 -13.85
N PRO A 92 -1.90 4.21 -14.16
CA PRO A 92 -1.23 4.79 -15.32
C PRO A 92 -1.81 4.32 -16.68
N GLY A 93 -2.65 3.30 -16.66
CA GLY A 93 -3.36 2.82 -17.85
C GLY A 93 -4.71 3.52 -18.10
N TYR A 94 -5.10 4.51 -17.31
CA TYR A 94 -6.35 5.25 -17.53
C TYR A 94 -6.32 6.06 -18.84
N LYS A 95 -7.45 6.07 -19.52
CA LYS A 95 -7.67 6.90 -20.69
C LYS A 95 -7.87 8.37 -20.29
N PRO A 96 -7.69 9.33 -21.24
CA PRO A 96 -7.85 10.75 -20.92
C PRO A 96 -9.17 11.12 -20.25
N GLU A 97 -10.28 10.51 -20.66
CA GLU A 97 -11.61 10.75 -20.09
C GLU A 97 -11.70 10.25 -18.63
N GLU A 98 -11.05 9.12 -18.31
CA GLU A 98 -10.97 8.61 -16.95
C GLU A 98 -10.08 9.51 -16.09
N VAL A 99 -8.94 9.97 -16.62
CA VAL A 99 -8.06 10.92 -15.93
C VAL A 99 -8.81 12.22 -15.61
N GLU A 100 -9.56 12.78 -16.59
CA GLU A 100 -10.38 13.98 -16.40
C GLU A 100 -11.40 13.78 -15.28
N PHE A 101 -12.10 12.64 -15.30
CA PHE A 101 -13.05 12.28 -14.26
C PHE A 101 -12.39 12.25 -12.87
N TYR A 102 -11.28 11.50 -12.73
CA TYR A 102 -10.64 11.34 -11.42
C TYR A 102 -9.99 12.62 -10.92
N LEU A 103 -9.32 13.40 -11.76
CA LEU A 103 -8.74 14.68 -11.35
C LEU A 103 -9.81 15.68 -10.88
N THR A 104 -10.95 15.70 -11.57
CA THR A 104 -12.09 16.55 -11.22
C THR A 104 -12.76 16.08 -9.92
N ASP A 105 -13.04 14.79 -9.79
CA ASP A 105 -13.70 14.20 -8.63
C ASP A 105 -12.84 14.33 -7.35
N LEU A 106 -11.52 14.24 -7.49
CA LEU A 106 -10.56 14.48 -6.41
C LEU A 106 -10.45 15.98 -6.05
N GLY A 107 -10.78 16.89 -6.94
CA GLY A 107 -10.36 18.28 -6.79
C GLY A 107 -8.84 18.41 -6.71
N ALA A 108 -8.12 17.66 -7.55
CA ALA A 108 -6.67 17.56 -7.49
C ALA A 108 -6.01 18.91 -7.69
N ARG A 109 -5.12 19.33 -6.79
CA ARG A 109 -4.33 20.56 -6.91
C ARG A 109 -3.09 20.38 -7.78
N ALA A 110 -2.52 19.18 -7.75
CA ALA A 110 -1.35 18.84 -8.56
C ALA A 110 -1.45 17.40 -9.07
N LEU A 111 -0.72 17.14 -10.16
CA LEU A 111 -0.52 15.82 -10.75
C LEU A 111 0.96 15.55 -10.93
N ILE A 112 1.48 14.51 -10.30
CA ILE A 112 2.84 14.01 -10.55
C ILE A 112 2.79 12.98 -11.66
N VAL A 113 3.61 13.21 -12.70
CA VAL A 113 3.74 12.33 -13.87
C VAL A 113 5.21 12.07 -14.19
N HIS A 114 5.48 11.00 -14.92
CA HIS A 114 6.83 10.73 -15.42
C HIS A 114 7.26 11.81 -16.44
N ASP A 115 8.46 12.36 -16.28
CA ASP A 115 9.09 13.27 -17.23
C ASP A 115 9.58 12.48 -18.44
N GLY A 116 9.34 12.97 -19.64
CA GLY A 116 9.90 12.34 -20.86
C GLY A 116 8.88 11.92 -21.91
N GLY A 117 7.73 12.54 -21.96
CA GLY A 117 6.79 12.35 -23.05
C GLY A 117 5.56 13.22 -22.94
N ASP A 118 4.86 13.36 -24.05
CA ASP A 118 3.51 13.92 -24.08
C ASP A 118 2.57 12.96 -23.35
N SER A 119 2.53 13.07 -22.01
CA SER A 119 1.60 12.29 -21.20
C SER A 119 0.18 12.81 -21.44
N PRO A 120 -0.75 11.99 -21.96
CA PRO A 120 -2.14 12.40 -22.10
C PRO A 120 -2.75 12.88 -20.76
N ALA A 121 -2.31 12.31 -19.66
CA ALA A 121 -2.72 12.74 -18.33
C ALA A 121 -2.24 14.17 -17.99
N ALA A 122 -1.02 14.53 -18.39
CA ALA A 122 -0.50 15.88 -18.20
C ALA A 122 -1.25 16.92 -19.03
N GLU A 123 -1.66 16.57 -20.25
CA GLU A 123 -2.47 17.44 -21.12
C GLU A 123 -3.85 17.70 -20.49
N VAL A 124 -4.51 16.65 -20.02
CA VAL A 124 -5.79 16.75 -19.29
C VAL A 124 -5.63 17.63 -18.04
N ALA A 125 -4.60 17.41 -17.24
CA ALA A 125 -4.34 18.18 -16.02
C ALA A 125 -4.16 19.69 -16.33
N ARG A 126 -3.36 20.04 -17.36
CA ARG A 126 -3.17 21.45 -17.77
C ARG A 126 -4.49 22.10 -18.20
N ARG A 127 -5.33 21.37 -18.97
CA ARG A 127 -6.66 21.87 -19.38
C ARG A 127 -7.58 22.13 -18.18
N LEU A 128 -7.46 21.34 -17.12
CA LEU A 128 -8.23 21.51 -15.87
C LEU A 128 -7.61 22.54 -14.90
N GLY A 129 -6.47 23.14 -15.23
CA GLY A 129 -5.76 24.05 -14.34
C GLY A 129 -5.05 23.35 -13.18
N VAL A 130 -4.86 22.03 -13.24
CA VAL A 130 -4.11 21.24 -12.26
C VAL A 130 -2.62 21.39 -12.52
N ALA A 131 -1.83 21.71 -11.49
CA ALA A 131 -0.38 21.86 -11.62
C ALA A 131 0.27 20.53 -11.99
N VAL A 132 0.99 20.48 -13.12
CA VAL A 132 1.71 19.28 -13.57
C VAL A 132 3.12 19.32 -13.02
N LEU A 133 3.51 18.28 -12.29
CA LEU A 133 4.81 18.11 -11.65
C LEU A 133 5.56 16.95 -12.30
N PRO A 134 6.43 17.21 -13.30
CA PRO A 134 7.22 16.18 -13.94
C PRO A 134 8.23 15.55 -12.99
N LEU A 135 8.30 14.23 -12.97
CA LEU A 135 9.27 13.44 -12.22
C LEU A 135 10.22 12.73 -13.19
N ARG A 136 11.51 12.94 -13.01
CA ARG A 136 12.56 12.26 -13.75
C ARG A 136 13.32 11.31 -12.81
N PRO A 137 13.24 9.97 -12.99
CA PRO A 137 14.06 9.03 -12.25
C PRO A 137 15.56 9.28 -12.45
N THR A 138 16.34 9.00 -11.40
CA THR A 138 17.82 9.04 -11.44
C THR A 138 18.39 7.70 -10.96
N PRO A 139 18.15 6.61 -11.74
CA PRO A 139 18.49 5.25 -11.32
C PRO A 139 20.00 5.03 -11.14
N GLU A 140 20.84 5.86 -11.75
CA GLU A 140 22.29 5.87 -11.57
C GLU A 140 22.73 6.24 -10.15
N VAL A 141 21.86 6.91 -9.39
CA VAL A 141 22.10 7.27 -7.98
C VAL A 141 21.59 6.19 -7.03
N GLY A 142 20.66 5.34 -7.50
CA GLY A 142 20.06 4.25 -6.71
C GLY A 142 18.55 4.17 -6.85
N ALA A 143 17.97 3.12 -6.31
CA ALA A 143 16.53 2.87 -6.36
C ALA A 143 15.75 4.02 -5.69
N GLY A 144 14.62 4.41 -6.29
CA GLY A 144 13.72 5.41 -5.72
C GLY A 144 14.25 6.84 -5.69
N ARG A 145 15.36 7.12 -6.40
CA ARG A 145 15.90 8.46 -6.56
C ARG A 145 15.34 9.13 -7.81
N PHE A 146 14.99 10.40 -7.69
CA PHE A 146 14.40 11.19 -8.77
C PHE A 146 14.61 12.69 -8.54
N VAL A 147 14.36 13.46 -9.60
CA VAL A 147 14.18 14.90 -9.56
C VAL A 147 12.72 15.20 -9.83
N LEU A 148 12.07 15.96 -8.93
CA LEU A 148 10.69 16.43 -9.09
C LEU A 148 10.69 17.91 -9.42
N ASP A 149 10.09 18.30 -10.55
CA ASP A 149 9.92 19.69 -10.92
C ASP A 149 8.63 20.25 -10.29
N THR A 150 8.79 21.12 -9.30
CA THR A 150 7.68 21.74 -8.57
C THR A 150 7.36 23.17 -9.03
N ARG A 151 7.99 23.70 -10.09
CA ARG A 151 7.85 25.10 -10.55
C ARG A 151 6.42 25.47 -10.97
N ALA A 152 5.59 24.48 -11.29
CA ALA A 152 4.17 24.72 -11.62
C ALA A 152 3.29 25.00 -10.37
N LEU A 153 3.81 24.79 -9.17
CA LEU A 153 3.12 25.18 -7.93
C LEU A 153 3.31 26.68 -7.71
N ALA A 154 2.25 27.39 -7.41
CA ALA A 154 2.23 28.84 -7.26
C ALA A 154 1.47 29.26 -5.99
N GLY A 155 1.86 28.73 -4.85
CA GLY A 155 1.26 29.10 -3.56
C GLY A 155 2.31 29.67 -2.58
N PRO A 156 1.87 30.40 -1.54
CA PRO A 156 2.77 30.76 -0.46
C PRO A 156 3.27 29.49 0.25
N PRO A 157 4.52 29.46 0.73
CA PRO A 157 5.03 28.32 1.47
C PRO A 157 4.14 27.92 2.66
N SER A 158 4.01 26.62 2.88
CA SER A 158 3.25 26.04 4.01
C SER A 158 4.21 25.36 4.98
N ASP A 159 4.03 25.61 6.28
CA ASP A 159 4.78 24.94 7.35
C ASP A 159 4.01 23.75 7.96
N GLY A 160 2.77 23.53 7.53
CA GLY A 160 1.89 22.48 8.06
C GLY A 160 2.41 21.07 7.76
N LEU A 161 2.55 20.25 8.80
CA LEU A 161 2.73 18.81 8.70
C LEU A 161 1.40 18.11 9.02
N PRO A 162 1.09 16.99 8.34
CA PRO A 162 -0.15 16.24 8.65
C PRO A 162 -0.13 15.69 10.07
N GLY A 163 -1.22 15.88 10.79
CA GLY A 163 -1.51 15.19 12.04
C GLY A 163 -2.15 13.82 11.81
N ALA A 164 -2.35 13.07 12.89
CA ALA A 164 -2.84 11.69 12.85
C ALA A 164 -4.20 11.54 12.13
N ASP A 165 -5.05 12.53 12.21
CA ASP A 165 -6.42 12.48 11.67
C ASP A 165 -6.55 13.16 10.30
N ASP A 166 -5.46 13.78 9.79
CA ASP A 166 -5.43 14.30 8.43
C ASP A 166 -5.41 13.17 7.40
N THR A 167 -6.08 13.38 6.27
CA THR A 167 -6.13 12.40 5.19
C THR A 167 -4.74 12.26 4.53
N ALA A 168 -4.21 11.04 4.54
CA ALA A 168 -2.93 10.71 3.93
C ALA A 168 -3.08 10.13 2.51
N LEU A 169 -4.16 9.39 2.28
CA LEU A 169 -4.40 8.65 1.05
C LEU A 169 -5.88 8.72 0.69
N VAL A 170 -6.15 8.93 -0.56
CA VAL A 170 -7.49 8.77 -1.15
C VAL A 170 -7.40 7.74 -2.26
N LEU A 171 -8.29 6.74 -2.21
CA LEU A 171 -8.49 5.79 -3.30
C LEU A 171 -9.96 5.77 -3.71
N HIS A 172 -10.19 5.44 -4.97
CA HIS A 172 -11.53 5.17 -5.48
C HIS A 172 -11.79 3.67 -5.45
N THR A 173 -12.96 3.28 -4.94
CA THR A 173 -13.41 1.89 -5.04
C THR A 173 -14.26 1.71 -6.28
N SER A 174 -14.05 0.60 -6.99
CA SER A 174 -14.91 0.17 -8.08
C SER A 174 -16.23 -0.35 -7.50
N GLY A 175 -17.20 0.51 -7.31
CA GLY A 175 -18.57 0.07 -7.02
C GLY A 175 -19.11 -0.72 -8.18
N THR A 176 -19.69 -1.90 -7.92
CA THR A 176 -20.24 -2.81 -8.94
C THR A 176 -21.48 -2.25 -9.66
N THR A 177 -22.03 -1.12 -9.21
CA THR A 177 -23.34 -0.62 -9.69
C THR A 177 -23.45 0.90 -9.83
N SER A 178 -22.40 1.70 -9.51
CA SER A 178 -22.49 3.16 -9.48
C SER A 178 -21.12 3.82 -9.66
N ARG A 179 -21.12 5.15 -9.73
CA ARG A 179 -19.92 6.00 -9.70
C ARG A 179 -18.93 5.52 -8.60
N PRO A 180 -17.62 5.43 -8.89
CA PRO A 180 -16.61 5.07 -7.89
C PRO A 180 -16.73 5.96 -6.64
N LYS A 181 -16.60 5.33 -5.46
CA LYS A 181 -16.67 6.06 -4.19
C LYS A 181 -15.28 6.49 -3.76
N ILE A 182 -15.15 7.71 -3.27
CA ILE A 182 -13.91 8.22 -2.67
C ILE A 182 -13.80 7.69 -1.24
N VAL A 183 -12.70 6.97 -0.95
CA VAL A 183 -12.35 6.47 0.38
C VAL A 183 -11.18 7.28 0.92
N PRO A 184 -11.41 8.23 1.83
CA PRO A 184 -10.35 8.92 2.54
C PRO A 184 -9.79 8.03 3.65
N LEU A 185 -8.46 7.95 3.72
CA LEU A 185 -7.72 7.22 4.76
C LEU A 185 -6.77 8.18 5.45
N SER A 186 -6.91 8.30 6.76
CA SER A 186 -6.07 9.19 7.57
C SER A 186 -4.66 8.61 7.78
N GLN A 187 -3.74 9.45 8.27
CA GLN A 187 -2.42 9.03 8.72
C GLN A 187 -2.53 7.87 9.72
N ARG A 188 -3.43 7.99 10.69
CA ARG A 188 -3.73 6.95 11.70
C ARG A 188 -4.20 5.66 11.05
N ASN A 189 -5.10 5.73 10.07
CA ASN A 189 -5.59 4.52 9.39
C ASN A 189 -4.44 3.75 8.72
N LEU A 190 -3.54 4.45 8.01
CA LEU A 190 -2.41 3.83 7.33
C LEU A 190 -1.40 3.25 8.31
N ALA A 191 -1.04 4.02 9.35
CA ALA A 191 -0.09 3.58 10.37
C ALA A 191 -0.63 2.36 11.16
N ALA A 192 -1.90 2.38 11.52
CA ALA A 192 -2.56 1.26 12.21
C ALA A 192 -2.57 0.00 11.33
N SER A 193 -2.95 0.12 10.05
CA SER A 193 -2.97 -1.02 9.13
C SER A 193 -1.57 -1.60 8.90
N ALA A 194 -0.55 -0.77 8.69
CA ALA A 194 0.82 -1.22 8.57
C ALA A 194 1.30 -1.98 9.82
N ALA A 195 0.99 -1.48 11.01
CA ALA A 195 1.31 -2.13 12.29
C ALA A 195 0.57 -3.47 12.45
N ASN A 196 -0.70 -3.54 12.05
CA ASN A 196 -1.51 -4.75 12.08
C ASN A 196 -0.93 -5.84 11.17
N ILE A 197 -0.54 -5.48 9.94
CA ILE A 197 0.09 -6.41 8.99
C ILE A 197 1.45 -6.86 9.49
N ARG A 198 2.27 -5.93 10.01
CA ARG A 198 3.56 -6.26 10.64
C ARG A 198 3.39 -7.30 11.75
N ALA A 199 2.42 -7.09 12.62
CA ALA A 199 2.16 -8.02 13.74
C ALA A 199 1.67 -9.39 13.24
N SER A 200 0.71 -9.44 12.31
CA SER A 200 0.15 -10.68 11.76
C SER A 200 1.19 -11.54 11.04
N LEU A 201 2.13 -10.89 10.34
CA LEU A 201 3.19 -11.55 9.59
C LEU A 201 4.50 -11.67 10.37
N ALA A 202 4.52 -11.21 11.63
CA ALA A 202 5.72 -11.13 12.47
C ALA A 202 6.91 -10.54 11.69
N LEU A 203 6.66 -9.42 10.97
CA LEU A 203 7.71 -8.76 10.18
C LEU A 203 8.74 -8.11 11.10
N THR A 204 10.00 -8.24 10.71
CA THR A 204 11.17 -7.71 11.40
C THR A 204 12.06 -6.92 10.43
N LYS A 205 13.10 -6.30 10.95
CA LYS A 205 14.11 -5.63 10.12
C LYS A 205 14.88 -6.56 9.18
N ALA A 206 14.85 -7.87 9.42
CA ALA A 206 15.46 -8.87 8.54
C ALA A 206 14.59 -9.24 7.34
N ASP A 207 13.32 -8.80 7.32
CA ASP A 207 12.41 -9.12 6.25
C ASP A 207 12.58 -8.20 5.04
N ARG A 208 12.63 -8.82 3.87
CA ARG A 208 12.73 -8.16 2.58
C ARG A 208 11.58 -8.62 1.69
N GLY A 209 10.64 -7.72 1.42
CA GLY A 209 9.48 -7.98 0.57
C GLY A 209 9.83 -7.84 -0.91
N LEU A 210 9.24 -8.68 -1.78
CA LEU A 210 9.21 -8.43 -3.23
C LEU A 210 7.83 -7.90 -3.59
N ASN A 211 7.75 -6.63 -3.98
CA ASN A 211 6.51 -6.01 -4.42
C ASN A 211 6.32 -6.19 -5.93
N ILE A 212 5.31 -6.96 -6.29
CA ILE A 212 4.79 -7.15 -7.65
C ILE A 212 3.37 -6.58 -7.81
N MET A 213 2.81 -6.04 -6.71
CA MET A 213 1.46 -5.46 -6.71
C MET A 213 1.47 -4.03 -7.27
N PRO A 214 0.35 -3.61 -7.90
CA PRO A 214 0.21 -2.23 -8.35
C PRO A 214 0.28 -1.23 -7.17
N LEU A 215 1.04 -0.14 -7.35
CA LEU A 215 1.19 0.93 -6.36
C LEU A 215 0.12 2.04 -6.49
N PHE A 216 -0.98 1.75 -7.17
CA PHE A 216 -2.22 2.53 -7.14
C PHE A 216 -3.38 1.78 -6.47
N HIS A 217 -3.09 0.64 -5.83
CA HIS A 217 -4.01 -0.15 -5.03
C HIS A 217 -3.54 -0.27 -3.58
N ILE A 218 -4.50 -0.31 -2.66
CA ILE A 218 -4.26 -0.41 -1.22
C ILE A 218 -3.36 -1.60 -0.84
N HIS A 219 -3.46 -2.73 -1.52
CA HIS A 219 -2.63 -3.91 -1.29
C HIS A 219 -1.13 -3.62 -1.51
N GLY A 220 -0.78 -2.99 -2.64
CA GLY A 220 0.60 -2.61 -2.96
C GLY A 220 1.14 -1.56 -1.99
N LEU A 221 0.36 -0.50 -1.75
CA LEU A 221 0.77 0.63 -0.93
C LEU A 221 0.98 0.25 0.54
N ILE A 222 0.04 -0.47 1.13
CA ILE A 222 0.05 -0.74 2.57
C ILE A 222 0.75 -2.06 2.88
N ALA A 223 0.28 -3.18 2.30
CA ALA A 223 0.85 -4.47 2.67
C ALA A 223 2.24 -4.70 2.12
N ALA A 224 2.51 -4.27 0.87
CA ALA A 224 3.80 -4.53 0.26
C ALA A 224 4.85 -3.43 0.52
N VAL A 225 4.45 -2.17 0.78
CA VAL A 225 5.39 -1.06 1.03
C VAL A 225 5.40 -0.64 2.50
N LEU A 226 4.27 -0.18 3.06
CA LEU A 226 4.29 0.37 4.43
C LEU A 226 4.56 -0.69 5.51
N ALA A 227 4.00 -1.89 5.38
CA ALA A 227 4.15 -2.91 6.42
C ALA A 227 5.60 -3.33 6.66
N PRO A 228 6.43 -3.70 5.64
CA PRO A 228 7.84 -4.00 5.87
C PRO A 228 8.62 -2.78 6.38
N LEU A 229 8.37 -1.57 5.87
CA LEU A 229 9.05 -0.36 6.35
C LEU A 229 8.71 -0.07 7.82
N SER A 230 7.48 -0.34 8.28
CA SER A 230 7.07 -0.21 9.68
C SER A 230 7.79 -1.17 10.62
N ALA A 231 8.40 -2.22 10.09
CA ALA A 231 9.22 -3.18 10.84
C ALA A 231 10.72 -2.83 10.80
N GLY A 232 11.11 -1.76 10.10
CA GLY A 232 12.50 -1.45 9.79
C GLY A 232 13.12 -2.40 8.75
N GLY A 233 12.29 -3.17 8.06
CA GLY A 233 12.67 -4.05 6.95
C GLY A 233 12.69 -3.32 5.62
N SER A 234 12.81 -4.06 4.52
CA SER A 234 12.93 -3.50 3.18
C SER A 234 11.93 -4.06 2.20
N VAL A 235 11.74 -3.35 1.09
CA VAL A 235 10.93 -3.80 -0.05
C VAL A 235 11.64 -3.54 -1.37
N VAL A 236 11.67 -4.54 -2.24
CA VAL A 236 12.11 -4.40 -3.63
C VAL A 236 10.89 -4.17 -4.50
N CYS A 237 10.81 -2.99 -5.10
CA CYS A 237 9.70 -2.58 -5.97
C CYS A 237 10.04 -2.93 -7.42
N THR A 238 9.23 -3.80 -8.02
CA THR A 238 9.35 -4.13 -9.45
C THR A 238 8.52 -3.17 -10.30
N GLN A 239 8.69 -3.24 -11.60
CA GLN A 239 7.86 -2.51 -12.57
C GLN A 239 6.43 -3.10 -12.71
N GLY A 240 5.98 -3.87 -11.73
CA GLY A 240 4.72 -4.59 -11.71
C GLY A 240 4.88 -6.07 -12.00
N PHE A 241 3.77 -6.79 -11.96
CA PHE A 241 3.77 -8.24 -12.16
C PHE A 241 4.04 -8.61 -13.63
N ASN A 242 5.01 -9.49 -13.81
CA ASN A 242 5.28 -10.15 -15.06
C ASN A 242 5.76 -11.59 -14.76
N ALA A 243 4.96 -12.58 -15.13
CA ALA A 243 5.26 -13.99 -14.83
C ALA A 243 6.57 -14.48 -15.44
N LEU A 244 7.00 -13.91 -16.59
CA LEU A 244 8.26 -14.29 -17.23
C LEU A 244 9.49 -13.74 -16.50
N ARG A 245 9.33 -12.58 -15.82
CA ARG A 245 10.41 -11.89 -15.13
C ARG A 245 10.47 -12.24 -13.64
N PHE A 246 9.42 -12.81 -13.07
CA PHE A 246 9.26 -13.00 -11.62
C PHE A 246 10.45 -13.71 -10.97
N PHE A 247 10.89 -14.85 -11.54
CA PHE A 247 12.00 -15.63 -10.96
C PHE A 247 13.35 -14.93 -11.08
N GLY A 248 13.62 -14.24 -12.18
CA GLY A 248 14.83 -13.40 -12.29
C GLY A 248 14.80 -12.20 -11.32
N GLN A 249 13.62 -11.61 -11.10
CA GLN A 249 13.46 -10.57 -10.09
C GLN A 249 13.63 -11.13 -8.67
N MET A 250 13.12 -12.33 -8.39
CA MET A 250 13.30 -13.04 -7.12
C MET A 250 14.79 -13.35 -6.85
N GLU A 251 15.51 -13.83 -7.86
CA GLU A 251 16.93 -14.10 -7.76
C GLU A 251 17.75 -12.83 -7.47
N ALA A 252 17.46 -11.74 -8.19
CA ALA A 252 18.14 -10.46 -7.99
C ALA A 252 17.80 -9.80 -6.64
N ALA A 253 16.55 -9.89 -6.20
CA ALA A 253 16.05 -9.26 -4.98
C ALA A 253 16.36 -10.04 -3.71
N ARG A 254 16.47 -11.37 -3.78
CA ARG A 254 16.58 -12.30 -2.64
C ARG A 254 15.57 -11.98 -1.52
N PRO A 255 14.26 -11.99 -1.82
CA PRO A 255 13.25 -11.64 -0.85
C PRO A 255 13.08 -12.73 0.20
N THR A 256 12.62 -12.35 1.40
CA THR A 256 12.17 -13.31 2.43
C THR A 256 10.69 -13.65 2.28
N TRP A 257 9.94 -12.85 1.53
CA TRP A 257 8.51 -13.04 1.29
C TRP A 257 8.03 -12.22 0.08
N TYR A 258 6.86 -12.58 -0.41
CA TYR A 258 6.11 -11.74 -1.36
C TYR A 258 4.61 -11.82 -1.09
N THR A 259 3.86 -10.87 -1.62
CA THR A 259 2.40 -10.85 -1.58
C THR A 259 1.82 -10.68 -2.98
N ALA A 260 0.74 -11.40 -3.27
CA ALA A 260 0.09 -11.35 -4.57
C ALA A 260 -1.41 -11.69 -4.48
N VAL A 261 -2.09 -11.58 -5.62
CA VAL A 261 -3.47 -12.06 -5.82
C VAL A 261 -3.46 -13.46 -6.42
N PRO A 262 -4.55 -14.25 -6.29
CA PRO A 262 -4.58 -15.64 -6.74
C PRO A 262 -4.18 -15.87 -8.20
N THR A 263 -4.57 -14.99 -9.11
CA THR A 263 -4.20 -15.09 -10.53
C THR A 263 -2.71 -14.93 -10.78
N MET A 264 -2.02 -14.09 -10.01
CA MET A 264 -0.56 -13.97 -10.06
C MET A 264 0.11 -15.23 -9.52
N HIS A 265 -0.39 -15.78 -8.40
CA HIS A 265 0.11 -17.05 -7.84
C HIS A 265 0.02 -18.19 -8.83
N GLN A 266 -1.12 -18.34 -9.54
CA GLN A 266 -1.29 -19.35 -10.58
C GLN A 266 -0.29 -19.18 -11.74
N ALA A 267 -0.07 -17.94 -12.19
CA ALA A 267 0.90 -17.66 -13.25
C ALA A 267 2.34 -17.94 -12.81
N ILE A 268 2.69 -17.69 -11.54
CA ILE A 268 3.98 -18.03 -10.93
C ILE A 268 4.13 -19.57 -10.86
N LEU A 269 3.12 -20.28 -10.35
CA LEU A 269 3.11 -21.75 -10.26
C LEU A 269 3.34 -22.42 -11.62
N GLY A 270 2.69 -21.93 -12.67
CA GLY A 270 2.86 -22.45 -14.03
C GLY A 270 4.32 -22.43 -14.53
N ARG A 271 5.19 -21.71 -13.83
CA ARG A 271 6.62 -21.57 -14.15
C ARG A 271 7.57 -22.09 -13.06
N ALA A 272 7.04 -22.50 -11.91
CA ALA A 272 7.84 -22.88 -10.74
C ALA A 272 8.77 -24.06 -11.05
N ARG A 273 8.30 -25.10 -11.74
CA ARG A 273 9.08 -26.30 -12.06
C ARG A 273 10.37 -25.99 -12.83
N GLN A 274 10.29 -25.11 -13.82
CA GLN A 274 11.47 -24.77 -14.64
C GLN A 274 12.44 -23.80 -13.94
N ASN A 275 12.01 -23.20 -12.80
CA ASN A 275 12.78 -22.28 -11.97
C ASN A 275 13.10 -22.86 -10.58
N ALA A 276 13.08 -24.19 -10.42
CA ALA A 276 13.31 -24.85 -9.14
C ALA A 276 14.67 -24.50 -8.51
N ALA A 277 15.71 -24.28 -9.34
CA ALA A 277 17.02 -23.84 -8.86
C ALA A 277 16.97 -22.44 -8.21
N VAL A 278 16.22 -21.49 -8.79
CA VAL A 278 16.05 -20.14 -8.21
C VAL A 278 15.25 -20.22 -6.91
N ILE A 279 14.19 -21.02 -6.87
CA ILE A 279 13.40 -21.24 -5.65
C ILE A 279 14.27 -21.79 -4.53
N ALA A 280 15.10 -22.80 -4.81
CA ALA A 280 16.01 -23.40 -3.83
C ALA A 280 17.09 -22.41 -3.35
N ALA A 281 17.58 -21.54 -4.24
CA ALA A 281 18.59 -20.52 -3.91
C ALA A 281 18.03 -19.31 -3.15
N CYS A 282 16.71 -19.09 -3.20
CA CYS A 282 16.02 -17.93 -2.59
C CYS A 282 14.85 -18.41 -1.72
N PRO A 283 15.13 -19.08 -0.57
CA PRO A 283 14.07 -19.61 0.29
C PRO A 283 13.22 -18.47 0.87
N LEU A 284 11.91 -18.62 0.78
CA LEU A 284 10.96 -17.69 1.36
C LEU A 284 10.58 -18.08 2.79
N ARG A 285 10.37 -17.11 3.65
CA ARG A 285 9.84 -17.33 5.00
C ARG A 285 8.32 -17.62 4.95
N PHE A 286 7.63 -16.97 4.04
CA PHE A 286 6.20 -17.21 3.75
C PHE A 286 5.81 -16.56 2.41
N ILE A 287 4.63 -16.93 1.92
CA ILE A 287 3.92 -16.31 0.79
C ILE A 287 2.59 -15.77 1.33
N ARG A 288 2.19 -14.55 0.93
CA ARG A 288 0.92 -13.98 1.31
C ARG A 288 -0.01 -13.86 0.11
N SER A 289 -1.24 -14.32 0.25
CA SER A 289 -2.31 -14.15 -0.75
C SER A 289 -3.41 -13.25 -0.19
N SER A 290 -3.90 -12.30 -0.98
CA SER A 290 -5.00 -11.42 -0.59
C SER A 290 -5.77 -10.86 -1.77
N SER A 291 -6.81 -10.08 -1.51
CA SER A 291 -7.68 -9.35 -2.46
C SER A 291 -8.63 -10.22 -3.27
N ALA A 292 -8.52 -11.54 -3.20
CA ALA A 292 -9.49 -12.51 -3.71
C ALA A 292 -9.29 -13.84 -2.98
N SER A 293 -10.28 -14.73 -3.04
CA SER A 293 -10.21 -16.06 -2.46
C SER A 293 -9.17 -16.92 -3.17
N LEU A 294 -8.26 -17.52 -2.41
CA LEU A 294 -7.25 -18.46 -2.94
C LEU A 294 -7.83 -19.87 -2.93
N PRO A 295 -7.90 -20.55 -4.10
CA PRO A 295 -8.31 -21.95 -4.10
C PRO A 295 -7.37 -22.80 -3.23
N PRO A 296 -7.90 -23.69 -2.35
CA PRO A 296 -7.08 -24.53 -1.47
C PRO A 296 -6.05 -25.39 -2.21
N GLN A 297 -6.37 -25.84 -3.44
CA GLN A 297 -5.43 -26.56 -4.28
C GLN A 297 -4.23 -25.69 -4.67
N VAL A 298 -4.45 -24.43 -5.08
CA VAL A 298 -3.39 -23.49 -5.44
C VAL A 298 -2.50 -23.19 -4.25
N LEU A 299 -3.11 -23.06 -3.05
CA LEU A 299 -2.37 -22.91 -1.79
C LEU A 299 -1.42 -24.10 -1.58
N ALA A 300 -1.93 -25.33 -1.66
CA ALA A 300 -1.12 -26.54 -1.46
C ALA A 300 0.01 -26.67 -2.50
N GLU A 301 -0.27 -26.34 -3.76
CA GLU A 301 0.73 -26.37 -4.83
C GLU A 301 1.82 -25.31 -4.61
N LEU A 302 1.48 -24.12 -4.13
CA LEU A 302 2.46 -23.08 -3.76
C LEU A 302 3.37 -23.55 -2.62
N GLU A 303 2.79 -24.10 -1.55
CA GLU A 303 3.56 -24.63 -0.43
C GLU A 303 4.50 -25.76 -0.86
N ALA A 304 4.02 -26.68 -1.70
CA ALA A 304 4.84 -27.75 -2.24
C ALA A 304 5.98 -27.24 -3.15
N ALA A 305 5.71 -26.23 -3.98
CA ALA A 305 6.68 -25.68 -4.91
C ALA A 305 7.77 -24.84 -4.24
N PHE A 306 7.40 -24.02 -3.26
CA PHE A 306 8.31 -23.06 -2.62
C PHE A 306 8.86 -23.54 -1.27
N GLY A 307 8.31 -24.60 -0.67
CA GLY A 307 8.71 -25.05 0.66
C GLY A 307 8.41 -24.02 1.77
N ALA A 308 7.49 -23.11 1.52
CA ALA A 308 7.17 -21.99 2.41
C ALA A 308 5.67 -21.94 2.72
N PRO A 309 5.25 -21.59 3.95
CA PRO A 309 3.83 -21.48 4.27
C PRO A 309 3.15 -20.37 3.47
N VAL A 310 1.93 -20.65 3.01
CA VAL A 310 1.06 -19.65 2.38
C VAL A 310 0.03 -19.16 3.40
N VAL A 311 -0.09 -17.85 3.58
CA VAL A 311 -1.08 -17.23 4.44
C VAL A 311 -2.08 -16.42 3.62
N GLU A 312 -3.36 -16.71 3.81
CA GLU A 312 -4.46 -15.95 3.23
C GLU A 312 -4.79 -14.77 4.13
N ALA A 313 -5.07 -13.62 3.53
CA ALA A 313 -5.53 -12.44 4.22
C ALA A 313 -6.72 -11.83 3.50
N TYR A 314 -7.62 -11.22 4.26
CA TYR A 314 -8.81 -10.53 3.79
C TYR A 314 -8.75 -9.07 4.15
N GLY A 315 -9.20 -8.25 3.22
CA GLY A 315 -9.24 -6.80 3.43
C GLY A 315 -9.91 -6.06 2.29
N MET A 316 -10.11 -4.78 2.53
CA MET A 316 -10.71 -3.84 1.58
C MET A 316 -10.09 -2.46 1.74
N THR A 317 -10.34 -1.57 0.79
CA THR A 317 -9.81 -0.19 0.80
C THR A 317 -10.25 0.55 2.06
N GLU A 318 -11.50 0.40 2.46
CA GLU A 318 -12.13 1.05 3.60
C GLU A 318 -11.50 0.64 4.95
N ALA A 319 -10.80 -0.49 5.00
CA ALA A 319 -10.02 -0.95 6.15
C ALA A 319 -8.52 -0.62 6.05
N ALA A 320 -8.13 0.30 5.17
CA ALA A 320 -6.73 0.55 4.83
C ALA A 320 -5.97 -0.77 4.56
N HIS A 321 -6.62 -1.71 3.97
CA HIS A 321 -6.27 -3.04 3.51
C HIS A 321 -6.71 -4.18 4.46
N GLN A 322 -5.99 -4.47 5.57
CA GLN A 322 -6.16 -5.75 6.28
C GLN A 322 -7.26 -5.75 7.34
N MET A 323 -8.10 -6.79 7.32
CA MET A 323 -9.15 -7.07 8.30
C MET A 323 -8.88 -8.38 9.03
N ALA A 324 -8.53 -9.44 8.29
CA ALA A 324 -8.24 -10.77 8.82
C ALA A 324 -7.03 -11.39 8.13
N CYS A 325 -6.37 -12.33 8.80
CA CYS A 325 -5.23 -13.05 8.26
C CYS A 325 -5.12 -14.44 8.92
N ASN A 326 -4.79 -15.46 8.14
CA ASN A 326 -4.35 -16.72 8.71
C ASN A 326 -3.01 -16.52 9.45
N PRO A 327 -2.80 -17.14 10.61
CA PRO A 327 -1.55 -17.01 11.35
C PRO A 327 -0.40 -17.72 10.64
N LEU A 328 0.82 -17.23 10.87
CA LEU A 328 2.03 -17.99 10.50
C LEU A 328 2.20 -19.22 11.42
N PRO A 329 2.91 -20.28 10.99
CA PRO A 329 3.30 -21.36 11.85
C PRO A 329 4.02 -20.86 13.11
N PRO A 330 3.79 -21.48 14.30
CA PRO A 330 3.03 -22.70 14.55
C PRO A 330 1.51 -22.54 14.64
N GLY A 331 0.97 -21.35 14.37
CA GLY A 331 -0.48 -21.12 14.36
C GLY A 331 -1.18 -21.97 13.30
N ALA A 332 -2.40 -22.42 13.61
CA ALA A 332 -3.19 -23.23 12.69
C ALA A 332 -3.72 -22.38 11.53
N ARG A 333 -3.31 -22.72 10.30
CA ARG A 333 -3.85 -22.15 9.06
C ARG A 333 -4.98 -23.02 8.56
N LYS A 334 -6.03 -22.40 8.09
CA LYS A 334 -7.20 -23.10 7.56
C LYS A 334 -7.42 -22.68 6.10
N PRO A 335 -7.01 -23.50 5.13
CA PRO A 335 -7.21 -23.21 3.71
C PRO A 335 -8.67 -22.93 3.38
N GLY A 336 -8.92 -21.88 2.58
CA GLY A 336 -10.28 -21.43 2.25
C GLY A 336 -10.95 -20.58 3.35
N SER A 337 -10.22 -20.27 4.42
CA SER A 337 -10.62 -19.30 5.45
C SER A 337 -9.74 -18.07 5.39
N VAL A 338 -10.30 -16.91 5.67
CA VAL A 338 -9.54 -15.64 5.78
C VAL A 338 -8.80 -15.50 7.12
N GLY A 339 -8.90 -16.49 8.01
CA GLY A 339 -8.18 -16.54 9.29
C GLY A 339 -8.87 -15.81 10.42
N LEU A 340 -8.06 -15.23 11.28
CA LEU A 340 -8.47 -14.51 12.50
C LEU A 340 -8.53 -13.01 12.24
N ALA A 341 -9.32 -12.28 13.05
CA ALA A 341 -9.26 -10.82 13.06
C ALA A 341 -7.81 -10.35 13.28
N ALA A 342 -7.33 -9.47 12.39
CA ALA A 342 -5.92 -9.12 12.30
C ALA A 342 -5.73 -7.60 12.24
N GLY A 343 -6.19 -6.94 13.28
CA GLY A 343 -6.12 -5.50 13.47
C GLY A 343 -7.45 -4.92 13.96
N PRO A 344 -8.45 -4.68 13.09
CA PRO A 344 -9.75 -4.24 13.54
C PRO A 344 -10.48 -5.35 14.32
N ARG A 345 -11.44 -4.95 15.13
CA ARG A 345 -12.47 -5.90 15.60
C ARG A 345 -13.30 -6.32 14.39
N VAL A 346 -13.58 -7.61 14.30
CA VAL A 346 -14.43 -8.19 13.26
C VAL A 346 -15.60 -8.87 13.93
N ALA A 347 -16.79 -8.67 13.43
CA ALA A 347 -17.99 -9.37 13.86
C ALA A 347 -18.82 -9.79 12.63
N ILE A 348 -19.77 -10.68 12.83
CA ILE A 348 -20.81 -11.04 11.87
C ILE A 348 -22.12 -10.46 12.41
N LEU A 349 -22.83 -9.69 11.61
CA LEU A 349 -24.18 -9.24 11.92
C LEU A 349 -25.20 -10.11 11.22
N ASP A 350 -26.30 -10.41 11.92
CA ASP A 350 -27.47 -11.02 11.35
C ASP A 350 -28.38 -10.01 10.61
N ASP A 351 -29.50 -10.44 10.07
CA ASP A 351 -30.44 -9.60 9.33
C ASP A 351 -31.11 -8.53 10.24
N ALA A 352 -31.09 -8.71 11.55
CA ALA A 352 -31.56 -7.73 12.52
C ALA A 352 -30.49 -6.67 12.88
N GLY A 353 -29.27 -6.82 12.40
CA GLY A 353 -28.12 -5.95 12.73
C GLY A 353 -27.48 -6.22 14.08
N GLU A 354 -27.77 -7.37 14.68
CA GLU A 354 -27.19 -7.83 15.96
C GLU A 354 -26.01 -8.77 15.70
N VAL A 355 -25.10 -8.84 16.67
CA VAL A 355 -23.92 -9.73 16.54
C VAL A 355 -24.37 -11.19 16.60
N ALA A 356 -24.18 -11.90 15.50
CA ALA A 356 -24.57 -13.28 15.32
C ALA A 356 -23.74 -14.24 16.21
N ALA A 357 -24.34 -15.36 16.60
CA ALA A 357 -23.65 -16.42 17.33
C ALA A 357 -22.55 -17.09 16.47
N PRO A 358 -21.50 -17.65 17.11
CA PRO A 358 -20.48 -18.40 16.37
C PRO A 358 -21.06 -19.51 15.51
N GLY A 359 -20.64 -19.56 14.23
CA GLY A 359 -21.14 -20.53 13.23
C GLY A 359 -22.32 -20.04 12.41
N ALA A 360 -22.94 -18.91 12.75
CA ALA A 360 -23.99 -18.30 11.94
C ALA A 360 -23.40 -17.60 10.70
N ILE A 361 -24.23 -17.52 9.66
CA ILE A 361 -23.94 -16.76 8.43
C ILE A 361 -24.55 -15.37 8.57
N GLY A 362 -23.81 -14.34 8.13
CA GLY A 362 -24.26 -12.96 8.17
C GLY A 362 -23.28 -12.01 7.49
N GLU A 363 -23.47 -10.73 7.70
CA GLU A 363 -22.63 -9.68 7.12
C GLU A 363 -21.38 -9.44 7.96
N ILE A 364 -20.21 -9.39 7.30
CA ILE A 364 -18.94 -9.08 7.97
C ILE A 364 -18.88 -7.58 8.25
N VAL A 365 -18.65 -7.23 9.51
CA VAL A 365 -18.50 -5.84 9.93
C VAL A 365 -17.22 -5.63 10.71
N ILE A 366 -16.67 -4.42 10.63
CA ILE A 366 -15.39 -4.08 11.23
C ILE A 366 -15.44 -2.79 12.03
N ARG A 367 -14.53 -2.68 13.02
CA ARG A 367 -14.32 -1.46 13.80
C ARG A 367 -12.88 -1.38 14.28
N GLY A 368 -12.17 -0.29 14.01
CA GLY A 368 -10.78 -0.11 14.45
C GLY A 368 -10.11 1.12 13.86
N ASP A 369 -8.90 1.41 14.33
CA ASP A 369 -8.11 2.58 13.93
C ASP A 369 -7.70 2.57 12.45
N ASN A 370 -7.74 1.41 11.80
CA ASN A 370 -7.44 1.26 10.38
C ASN A 370 -8.68 1.41 9.46
N VAL A 371 -9.87 1.64 10.04
CA VAL A 371 -11.13 1.76 9.28
C VAL A 371 -11.39 3.22 8.94
N THR A 372 -11.78 3.49 7.68
CA THR A 372 -12.18 4.82 7.22
C THR A 372 -13.31 5.42 8.05
N ALA A 373 -13.38 6.73 8.14
CA ALA A 373 -14.53 7.44 8.73
C ALA A 373 -15.75 7.48 7.80
N GLY A 374 -15.62 6.97 6.56
CA GLY A 374 -16.70 6.91 5.59
C GLY A 374 -16.28 7.39 4.19
N TYR A 375 -17.22 7.35 3.28
CA TYR A 375 -17.06 7.82 1.89
C TYR A 375 -17.23 9.32 1.81
N GLU A 376 -16.38 9.98 1.07
CA GLU A 376 -16.45 11.41 0.89
C GLU A 376 -17.61 11.81 -0.04
N ASN A 377 -18.27 12.92 0.30
CA ASN A 377 -19.40 13.48 -0.47
C ASN A 377 -20.51 12.46 -0.80
N ASN A 378 -20.66 11.41 0.02
CA ASN A 378 -21.64 10.35 -0.22
C ASN A 378 -22.46 10.01 1.03
N PRO A 379 -23.33 10.92 1.50
CA PRO A 379 -24.13 10.72 2.72
C PRO A 379 -25.04 9.50 2.65
N LYS A 380 -25.55 9.16 1.45
CA LYS A 380 -26.38 7.97 1.27
C LYS A 380 -25.58 6.70 1.51
N ALA A 381 -24.41 6.55 0.88
CA ALA A 381 -23.56 5.39 1.09
C ALA A 381 -23.09 5.29 2.55
N ASN A 382 -22.83 6.43 3.20
CA ASN A 382 -22.43 6.45 4.62
C ASN A 382 -23.56 6.00 5.55
N ALA A 383 -24.81 6.39 5.27
CA ALA A 383 -25.96 5.93 6.04
C ALA A 383 -26.16 4.40 5.95
N GLU A 384 -25.80 3.80 4.81
CA GLU A 384 -25.88 2.36 4.59
C GLU A 384 -24.64 1.61 5.13
N ALA A 385 -23.46 2.26 5.12
CA ALA A 385 -22.18 1.64 5.49
C ALA A 385 -21.95 1.52 6.99
N PHE A 386 -22.70 2.20 7.85
CA PHE A 386 -22.50 2.16 9.30
C PHE A 386 -23.75 1.69 10.04
N THR A 387 -23.55 0.74 10.95
CA THR A 387 -24.57 0.21 11.85
C THR A 387 -24.00 0.07 13.25
N ASN A 388 -24.57 0.74 14.26
CA ASN A 388 -24.16 0.66 15.67
C ASN A 388 -22.63 0.87 15.89
N GLY A 389 -22.02 1.77 15.07
CA GLY A 389 -20.58 2.05 15.10
C GLY A 389 -19.69 0.98 14.46
N TRP A 390 -20.27 0.03 13.75
CA TRP A 390 -19.56 -0.90 12.85
C TRP A 390 -19.62 -0.40 11.42
N PHE A 391 -18.55 -0.58 10.68
CA PHE A 391 -18.51 -0.42 9.23
C PHE A 391 -18.85 -1.78 8.58
N ARG A 392 -19.75 -1.75 7.57
CA ARG A 392 -20.34 -2.92 6.89
C ARG A 392 -19.62 -3.23 5.60
#